data_1a6276cc8b32b7cf5e9c5f0825ccdb91
#
_entry.id   1a6276cc8b32b7cf5e9c5f0825ccdb91
#
_cell.length_a   1.000
_cell.length_b   1.000
_cell.length_c   1.000
_cell.angle_alpha   90.00
_cell.angle_beta   90.00
_cell.angle_gamma   90.00
#
_symmetry.space_group_name_H-M   'P 1'
#
loop_
_entity.id
_entity.type
_entity.pdbx_description
1 polymer ?
#
loop_
_entity_poly.entity_id
_entity_poly.type
_entity_poly.pdbx_seq_one_letter_code
_entity_poly.pdbx_strand_id
1 'polypeptide(L)'
;MRFIPTSVHGAVDHVVGPALVLAPAVLRLRRTSPEGIVARAVGSAEAVYSNLTDYELSMKNVVPMRLHLALDAVGGATLALVPQLTGARKRGKAHWLPHLAIGVAEIGMAAFTKTEPPRKPSRKSEIAKLVAKAKGVKNTAQGVVNAIF
;
A
#
# COMPACT_ATOMS: atom_id res chain seq x y z
N MET A 1 -6.01 2.48 16.62
CA MET A 1 -6.92 3.17 15.69
C MET A 1 -6.30 3.11 14.29
N ARG A 2 -7.03 2.61 13.25
CA ARG A 2 -6.52 2.48 11.87
C ARG A 2 -7.02 3.66 11.05
N PHE A 3 -6.13 4.55 10.64
CA PHE A 3 -6.49 5.82 9.99
C PHE A 3 -5.90 5.97 8.58
N ILE A 4 -4.84 5.22 8.23
CA ILE A 4 -4.22 5.29 6.91
C ILE A 4 -5.16 4.65 5.87
N PRO A 5 -5.53 5.37 4.80
CA PRO A 5 -6.30 4.80 3.69
C PRO A 5 -5.52 3.70 2.95
N THR A 6 -6.23 2.69 2.44
CA THR A 6 -5.63 1.60 1.65
C THR A 6 -4.97 2.10 0.37
N SER A 7 -5.50 3.15 -0.26
CA SER A 7 -4.90 3.79 -1.43
C SER A 7 -3.54 4.44 -1.15
N VAL A 8 -3.38 5.07 0.03
CA VAL A 8 -2.10 5.64 0.46
C VAL A 8 -1.09 4.54 0.73
N HIS A 9 -1.52 3.49 1.45
CA HIS A 9 -0.69 2.33 1.71
C HIS A 9 -0.20 1.69 0.40
N GLY A 10 -1.11 1.36 -0.51
CA GLY A 10 -0.75 0.77 -1.79
C GLY A 10 0.16 1.65 -2.66
N ALA A 11 0.03 2.98 -2.59
CA ALA A 11 0.96 3.88 -3.29
C ALA A 11 2.38 3.79 -2.70
N VAL A 12 2.49 3.65 -1.38
CA VAL A 12 3.78 3.45 -0.69
C VAL A 12 4.42 2.12 -1.11
N ASP A 13 3.65 1.02 -1.12
CA ASP A 13 4.15 -0.31 -1.49
C ASP A 13 4.71 -0.35 -2.91
N HIS A 14 4.02 0.31 -3.86
CA HIS A 14 4.49 0.39 -5.25
C HIS A 14 5.81 1.16 -5.40
N VAL A 15 6.20 1.95 -4.41
CA VAL A 15 7.50 2.63 -4.35
C VAL A 15 8.51 1.83 -3.54
N VAL A 16 8.11 1.33 -2.37
CA VAL A 16 9.01 0.67 -1.42
C VAL A 16 9.48 -0.69 -1.94
N GLY A 17 8.60 -1.52 -2.49
CA GLY A 17 8.97 -2.82 -3.05
C GLY A 17 10.10 -2.71 -4.09
N PRO A 18 9.95 -1.95 -5.19
CA PRO A 18 11.04 -1.72 -6.15
C PRO A 18 12.28 -1.06 -5.52
N ALA A 19 12.10 -0.12 -4.60
CA ALA A 19 13.22 0.53 -3.92
C ALA A 19 14.05 -0.46 -3.10
N LEU A 20 13.42 -1.40 -2.40
CA LEU A 20 14.09 -2.47 -1.66
C LEU A 20 14.87 -3.42 -2.59
N VAL A 21 14.33 -3.75 -3.76
CA VAL A 21 15.05 -4.55 -4.76
C VAL A 21 16.32 -3.86 -5.22
N LEU A 22 16.27 -2.54 -5.41
CA LEU A 22 17.39 -1.72 -5.90
C LEU A 22 18.36 -1.29 -4.78
N ALA A 23 17.87 -1.20 -3.54
CA ALA A 23 18.65 -0.67 -2.40
C ALA A 23 20.03 -1.33 -2.22
N PRO A 24 20.22 -2.65 -2.35
CA PRO A 24 21.55 -3.25 -2.24
C PRO A 24 22.56 -2.74 -3.27
N ALA A 25 22.11 -2.42 -4.49
CA ALA A 25 22.98 -1.85 -5.51
C ALA A 25 23.33 -0.39 -5.19
N VAL A 26 22.34 0.41 -4.81
CA VAL A 26 22.52 1.83 -4.43
C VAL A 26 23.45 1.96 -3.21
N LEU A 27 23.25 1.12 -2.21
CA LEU A 27 24.04 1.09 -0.98
C LEU A 27 25.38 0.36 -1.16
N ARG A 28 25.69 -0.12 -2.36
CA ARG A 28 26.93 -0.88 -2.70
C ARG A 28 27.15 -2.09 -1.81
N LEU A 29 26.07 -2.77 -1.41
CA LEU A 29 26.13 -4.00 -0.63
C LEU A 29 26.56 -5.17 -1.52
N ARG A 30 27.29 -6.12 -0.96
CA ARG A 30 27.65 -7.35 -1.69
C ARG A 30 26.38 -8.13 -2.06
N ARG A 31 26.36 -8.70 -3.26
CA ARG A 31 25.18 -9.49 -3.74
C ARG A 31 24.81 -10.63 -2.81
N THR A 32 25.80 -11.21 -2.11
CA THR A 32 25.66 -12.35 -1.20
C THR A 32 25.52 -11.94 0.26
N SER A 33 25.47 -10.64 0.56
CA SER A 33 25.30 -10.21 1.95
C SER A 33 23.88 -10.52 2.44
N PRO A 34 23.70 -11.00 3.68
CA PRO A 34 22.39 -11.35 4.21
C PRO A 34 21.37 -10.20 4.11
N GLU A 35 21.76 -8.99 4.45
CA GLU A 35 20.92 -7.79 4.35
C GLU A 35 20.55 -7.46 2.90
N GLY A 36 21.47 -7.65 1.96
CA GLY A 36 21.17 -7.45 0.54
C GLY A 36 20.24 -8.51 -0.04
N ILE A 37 20.37 -9.77 0.42
CA ILE A 37 19.45 -10.86 0.03
C ILE A 37 18.05 -10.57 0.57
N VAL A 38 17.94 -10.22 1.86
CA VAL A 38 16.66 -9.95 2.52
C VAL A 38 15.93 -8.76 1.87
N ALA A 39 16.63 -7.66 1.62
CA ALA A 39 16.03 -6.51 0.96
C ALA A 39 15.42 -6.88 -0.40
N ARG A 40 16.16 -7.62 -1.23
CA ARG A 40 15.64 -8.08 -2.52
C ARG A 40 14.48 -9.06 -2.38
N ALA A 41 14.56 -10.00 -1.46
CA ALA A 41 13.51 -10.99 -1.26
C ALA A 41 12.21 -10.35 -0.76
N VAL A 42 12.28 -9.49 0.26
CA VAL A 42 11.13 -8.76 0.80
C VAL A 42 10.55 -7.83 -0.26
N GLY A 43 11.37 -6.99 -0.90
CA GLY A 43 10.90 -6.05 -1.92
C GLY A 43 10.31 -6.73 -3.15
N SER A 44 10.85 -7.89 -3.58
CA SER A 44 10.26 -8.66 -4.68
C SER A 44 8.91 -9.28 -4.29
N ALA A 45 8.80 -9.83 -3.10
CA ALA A 45 7.55 -10.37 -2.58
C ALA A 45 6.49 -9.27 -2.46
N GLU A 46 6.84 -8.13 -1.87
CA GLU A 46 5.98 -6.96 -1.74
C GLU A 46 5.49 -6.46 -3.10
N ALA A 47 6.37 -6.28 -4.07
CA ALA A 47 5.98 -5.88 -5.42
C ALA A 47 4.98 -6.85 -6.08
N VAL A 48 5.07 -8.15 -5.78
CA VAL A 48 4.14 -9.17 -6.30
C VAL A 48 2.81 -9.11 -5.57
N TYR A 49 2.80 -9.24 -4.24
CA TYR A 49 1.52 -9.35 -3.53
C TYR A 49 0.76 -8.01 -3.49
N SER A 50 1.44 -6.86 -3.57
CA SER A 50 0.79 -5.55 -3.70
C SER A 50 -0.06 -5.47 -4.97
N ASN A 51 0.42 -5.99 -6.09
CA ASN A 51 -0.36 -6.05 -7.33
C ASN A 51 -1.54 -7.04 -7.28
N LEU A 52 -1.57 -7.92 -6.29
CA LEU A 52 -2.62 -8.94 -6.11
C LEU A 52 -3.59 -8.61 -4.97
N THR A 53 -3.35 -7.56 -4.21
CA THR A 53 -4.11 -7.23 -3.02
C THR A 53 -5.40 -6.50 -3.35
N ASP A 54 -6.45 -6.74 -2.56
CA ASP A 54 -7.74 -6.06 -2.69
C ASP A 54 -7.67 -4.63 -2.13
N TYR A 55 -7.15 -3.72 -2.95
CA TYR A 55 -7.18 -2.27 -2.75
C TYR A 55 -7.24 -1.52 -4.11
N GLU A 56 -7.26 -0.19 -4.07
CA GLU A 56 -7.61 0.65 -5.22
C GLU A 56 -6.58 0.60 -6.36
N LEU A 57 -5.30 0.33 -6.07
CA LEU A 57 -4.19 0.39 -7.02
C LEU A 57 -3.74 -0.99 -7.54
N SER A 58 -4.39 -2.07 -7.11
CA SER A 58 -4.02 -3.43 -7.51
C SER A 58 -4.44 -3.78 -8.94
N MET A 59 -3.70 -4.70 -9.55
CA MET A 59 -4.07 -5.29 -10.84
C MET A 59 -5.13 -6.38 -10.70
N LYS A 60 -5.12 -7.12 -9.59
CA LYS A 60 -6.07 -8.19 -9.27
C LYS A 60 -6.37 -8.22 -7.78
N ASN A 61 -7.63 -8.44 -7.41
CA ASN A 61 -8.11 -8.43 -6.04
C ASN A 61 -8.22 -9.88 -5.52
N VAL A 62 -7.09 -10.53 -5.29
CA VAL A 62 -7.01 -11.95 -4.85
C VAL A 62 -6.59 -12.05 -3.39
N VAL A 63 -5.68 -11.18 -2.95
CA VAL A 63 -5.15 -11.17 -1.59
C VAL A 63 -5.99 -10.23 -0.72
N PRO A 64 -6.63 -10.71 0.34
CA PRO A 64 -7.35 -9.83 1.26
C PRO A 64 -6.39 -8.84 1.94
N MET A 65 -6.82 -7.59 2.12
CA MET A 65 -6.01 -6.53 2.75
C MET A 65 -5.45 -6.94 4.12
N ARG A 66 -6.18 -7.71 4.91
CA ARG A 66 -5.69 -8.22 6.21
C ARG A 66 -4.48 -9.12 6.08
N LEU A 67 -4.47 -10.00 5.06
CA LEU A 67 -3.32 -10.87 4.79
C LEU A 67 -2.13 -10.07 4.28
N HIS A 68 -2.36 -9.11 3.40
CA HIS A 68 -1.34 -8.17 2.93
C HIS A 68 -0.64 -7.47 4.11
N LEU A 69 -1.39 -6.82 5.01
CA LEU A 69 -0.82 -6.15 6.19
C LEU A 69 -0.05 -7.10 7.13
N ALA A 70 -0.45 -8.37 7.18
CA ALA A 70 0.31 -9.37 7.95
C ALA A 70 1.65 -9.70 7.26
N LEU A 71 1.66 -9.77 5.92
CA LEU A 71 2.88 -9.97 5.13
C LEU A 71 3.84 -8.79 5.28
N ASP A 72 3.34 -7.55 5.25
CA ASP A 72 4.16 -6.35 5.50
C ASP A 72 4.76 -6.36 6.91
N ALA A 73 3.98 -6.71 7.92
CA ALA A 73 4.50 -6.81 9.28
C ALA A 73 5.61 -7.86 9.41
N VAL A 74 5.48 -9.01 8.73
CA VAL A 74 6.50 -10.06 8.69
C VAL A 74 7.71 -9.61 7.86
N GLY A 75 7.51 -8.99 6.71
CA GLY A 75 8.56 -8.41 5.86
C GLY A 75 9.35 -7.35 6.61
N GLY A 76 8.65 -6.40 7.22
CA GLY A 76 9.23 -5.35 8.03
C GLY A 76 10.03 -5.87 9.22
N ALA A 77 9.49 -6.86 9.95
CA ALA A 77 10.22 -7.52 11.03
C ALA A 77 11.49 -8.22 10.51
N THR A 78 11.41 -8.87 9.36
CA THR A 78 12.55 -9.53 8.73
C THR A 78 13.63 -8.52 8.32
N LEU A 79 13.24 -7.41 7.68
CA LEU A 79 14.16 -6.30 7.36
C LEU A 79 14.81 -5.73 8.61
N ALA A 80 14.06 -5.50 9.66
CA ALA A 80 14.59 -4.91 10.89
C ALA A 80 15.54 -5.85 11.64
N LEU A 81 15.27 -7.16 11.67
CA LEU A 81 15.98 -8.11 12.52
C LEU A 81 17.19 -8.78 11.84
N VAL A 82 17.07 -9.20 10.57
CA VAL A 82 18.15 -9.97 9.91
C VAL A 82 19.49 -9.23 9.88
N PRO A 83 19.57 -7.93 9.53
CA PRO A 83 20.85 -7.22 9.59
C PRO A 83 21.46 -7.19 11.00
N GLN A 84 20.63 -7.15 12.03
CA GLN A 84 21.10 -7.14 13.43
C GLN A 84 21.71 -8.51 13.81
N LEU A 85 21.00 -9.60 13.46
CA LEU A 85 21.41 -10.97 13.77
C LEU A 85 22.65 -11.42 12.98
N THR A 86 22.85 -10.88 11.77
CA THR A 86 23.97 -11.23 10.88
C THR A 86 25.20 -10.34 11.05
N GLY A 87 25.20 -9.48 12.07
CA GLY A 87 26.35 -8.63 12.39
C GLY A 87 26.55 -7.45 11.40
N ALA A 88 25.51 -7.03 10.68
CA ALA A 88 25.56 -5.91 9.74
C ALA A 88 26.00 -4.59 10.41
N ARG A 89 25.70 -4.40 11.69
CA ARG A 89 26.16 -3.24 12.48
C ARG A 89 27.68 -3.07 12.47
N LYS A 90 28.43 -4.19 12.49
CA LYS A 90 29.89 -4.16 12.46
C LYS A 90 30.47 -3.76 11.11
N ARG A 91 29.65 -3.86 10.04
CA ARG A 91 30.03 -3.52 8.65
C ARG A 91 29.74 -2.06 8.27
N GLY A 92 29.05 -1.32 9.13
CA GLY A 92 28.76 0.10 8.94
C GLY A 92 27.26 0.41 8.79
N LYS A 93 26.92 1.69 8.92
CA LYS A 93 25.52 2.15 8.99
C LYS A 93 24.70 1.79 7.74
N ALA A 94 25.26 1.84 6.55
CA ALA A 94 24.59 1.49 5.30
C ALA A 94 24.07 0.03 5.28
N HIS A 95 24.68 -0.86 6.06
CA HIS A 95 24.32 -2.29 6.11
C HIS A 95 23.10 -2.60 6.99
N TRP A 96 22.74 -1.73 7.93
CA TRP A 96 21.67 -2.04 8.89
C TRP A 96 20.62 -0.93 9.05
N LEU A 97 21.03 0.35 9.01
CA LEU A 97 20.13 1.46 9.35
C LEU A 97 18.97 1.63 8.36
N PRO A 98 19.18 1.59 7.04
CA PRO A 98 18.07 1.66 6.08
C PRO A 98 17.07 0.50 6.25
N HIS A 99 17.56 -0.71 6.50
CA HIS A 99 16.74 -1.90 6.71
C HIS A 99 15.87 -1.76 7.98
N LEU A 100 16.49 -1.29 9.08
CA LEU A 100 15.76 -1.04 10.32
C LEU A 100 14.69 0.04 10.11
N ALA A 101 15.05 1.16 9.47
CA ALA A 101 14.13 2.27 9.26
C ALA A 101 12.92 1.86 8.41
N ILE A 102 13.15 1.18 7.28
CA ILE A 102 12.08 0.69 6.41
C ILE A 102 11.26 -0.38 7.13
N GLY A 103 11.90 -1.36 7.77
CA GLY A 103 11.18 -2.41 8.47
C GLY A 103 10.27 -1.90 9.59
N VAL A 104 10.71 -0.90 10.36
CA VAL A 104 9.87 -0.24 11.38
C VAL A 104 8.74 0.55 10.72
N ALA A 105 9.00 1.23 9.61
CA ALA A 105 7.98 1.97 8.87
C ALA A 105 6.90 1.03 8.31
N GLU A 106 7.26 -0.11 7.72
CA GLU A 106 6.31 -1.13 7.23
C GLU A 106 5.44 -1.70 8.35
N ILE A 107 6.03 -2.05 9.51
CA ILE A 107 5.27 -2.49 10.68
C ILE A 107 4.29 -1.41 11.12
N GLY A 108 4.72 -0.15 11.15
CA GLY A 108 3.87 0.99 11.48
C GLY A 108 2.74 1.17 10.47
N MET A 109 3.05 1.10 9.17
CA MET A 109 2.06 1.15 8.11
C MET A 109 1.03 0.03 8.24
N ALA A 110 1.48 -1.21 8.44
CA ALA A 110 0.61 -2.36 8.64
C ALA A 110 -0.31 -2.21 9.88
N ALA A 111 0.20 -1.63 10.97
CA ALA A 111 -0.56 -1.43 12.20
C ALA A 111 -1.66 -0.35 12.04
N PHE A 112 -1.41 0.72 11.30
CA PHE A 112 -2.29 1.88 11.21
C PHE A 112 -3.12 1.95 9.94
N THR A 113 -2.90 1.09 8.94
CA THR A 113 -3.70 1.03 7.71
C THR A 113 -5.05 0.34 7.94
N LYS A 114 -6.09 0.86 7.31
CA LYS A 114 -7.42 0.26 7.28
C LYS A 114 -7.39 -1.13 6.64
N THR A 115 -8.16 -2.06 7.18
CA THR A 115 -8.18 -3.46 6.73
C THR A 115 -9.13 -3.72 5.56
N GLU A 116 -9.88 -2.73 5.15
CA GLU A 116 -10.86 -2.84 4.07
C GLU A 116 -10.76 -1.59 3.19
N PRO A 117 -10.67 -1.77 1.87
CA PRO A 117 -10.74 -0.65 0.93
C PRO A 117 -12.14 0.00 0.98
N PRO A 118 -12.28 1.25 0.52
CA PRO A 118 -13.59 1.88 0.36
C PRO A 118 -14.46 1.03 -0.55
N ARG A 119 -15.67 0.71 -0.12
CA ARG A 119 -16.62 -0.04 -0.94
C ARG A 119 -16.93 0.75 -2.21
N LYS A 120 -16.67 0.18 -3.37
CA LYS A 120 -17.13 0.75 -4.62
C LYS A 120 -18.66 0.88 -4.57
N PRO A 121 -19.24 2.05 -4.91
CA PRO A 121 -20.67 2.20 -4.92
C PRO A 121 -21.30 1.15 -5.85
N SER A 122 -22.37 0.51 -5.41
CA SER A 122 -23.02 -0.49 -6.24
C SER A 122 -23.60 0.19 -7.51
N ARG A 123 -23.63 -0.54 -8.63
CA ARG A 123 -24.24 -0.04 -9.87
C ARG A 123 -25.67 0.50 -9.65
N LYS A 124 -26.42 -0.13 -8.73
CA LYS A 124 -27.76 0.34 -8.33
C LYS A 124 -27.70 1.71 -7.65
N SER A 125 -26.72 1.94 -6.76
CA SER A 125 -26.58 3.23 -6.08
C SER A 125 -26.12 4.34 -7.02
N GLU A 126 -25.26 4.03 -8.00
CA GLU A 126 -24.86 4.99 -9.04
C GLU A 126 -26.05 5.35 -9.94
N ILE A 127 -26.80 4.36 -10.41
CA ILE A 127 -28.03 4.61 -11.18
C ILE A 127 -29.02 5.44 -10.37
N ALA A 128 -29.22 5.11 -9.10
CA ALA A 128 -30.14 5.88 -8.23
C ALA A 128 -29.68 7.34 -8.07
N LYS A 129 -28.37 7.60 -7.93
CA LYS A 129 -27.81 8.96 -7.89
C LYS A 129 -28.02 9.71 -9.21
N LEU A 130 -27.82 9.06 -10.34
CA LEU A 130 -28.03 9.66 -11.65
C LEU A 130 -29.51 9.99 -11.88
N VAL A 131 -30.41 9.08 -11.50
CA VAL A 131 -31.88 9.30 -11.60
C VAL A 131 -32.32 10.46 -10.68
N ALA A 132 -31.80 10.51 -9.45
CA ALA A 132 -32.13 11.61 -8.53
C ALA A 132 -31.64 12.96 -9.07
N LYS A 133 -30.42 12.99 -9.63
CA LYS A 133 -29.87 14.20 -10.27
C LYS A 133 -30.70 14.64 -11.48
N ALA A 134 -31.13 13.70 -12.31
CA ALA A 134 -31.98 14.00 -13.47
C ALA A 134 -33.38 14.53 -13.05
N LYS A 135 -33.96 13.97 -11.98
CA LYS A 135 -35.25 14.48 -11.42
C LYS A 135 -35.06 15.89 -10.86
N GLY A 136 -33.99 16.17 -10.16
CA GLY A 136 -33.69 17.53 -9.65
C GLY A 136 -33.58 18.55 -10.78
N VAL A 137 -32.90 18.21 -11.89
CA VAL A 137 -32.78 19.10 -13.06
C VAL A 137 -34.14 19.34 -13.69
N LYS A 138 -35.01 18.30 -13.85
CA LYS A 138 -36.39 18.47 -14.36
C LYS A 138 -37.25 19.39 -13.49
N ASN A 139 -37.17 19.22 -12.17
CA ASN A 139 -37.96 20.06 -11.25
C ASN A 139 -37.50 21.54 -11.30
N THR A 140 -36.19 21.78 -11.41
CA THR A 140 -35.64 23.14 -11.55
C THR A 140 -36.09 23.76 -12.88
N ALA A 141 -36.02 23.01 -14.00
CA ALA A 141 -36.45 23.50 -15.29
C ALA A 141 -37.94 23.83 -15.30
N GLN A 142 -38.78 22.97 -14.71
CA GLN A 142 -40.24 23.19 -14.59
C GLN A 142 -40.56 24.40 -13.72
N GLY A 143 -39.80 24.59 -12.61
CA GLY A 143 -39.94 25.77 -11.77
C GLY A 143 -39.62 27.09 -12.50
N VAL A 144 -38.61 27.08 -13.37
CA VAL A 144 -38.26 28.24 -14.21
C VAL A 144 -39.35 28.53 -15.25
N VAL A 145 -39.85 27.49 -15.91
CA VAL A 145 -40.96 27.65 -16.88
C VAL A 145 -42.21 28.25 -16.22
N ASN A 146 -42.59 27.71 -15.05
CA ASN A 146 -43.78 28.20 -14.31
C ASN A 146 -43.59 29.61 -13.72
N ALA A 147 -42.35 30.11 -13.62
CA ALA A 147 -42.08 31.48 -13.16
C ALA A 147 -42.08 32.52 -14.30
N ILE A 148 -42.01 32.07 -15.55
CA ILE A 148 -41.94 32.93 -16.74
C ILE A 148 -43.32 33.05 -17.40
N PHE A 149 -44.19 32.07 -17.25
CA PHE A 149 -45.56 32.01 -17.79
C PHE A 149 -46.57 31.96 -16.66
#